data_7b7399ce9ff3873e4a44804ec3663e96
#
_entry.id   7b7399ce9ff3873e4a44804ec3663e96
#
_cell.length_a   1.000
_cell.length_b   1.000
_cell.length_c   1.000
_cell.angle_alpha   90.00
_cell.angle_beta   90.00
_cell.angle_gamma   90.00
#
_symmetry.space_group_name_H-M   'P 1'
#
loop_
_entity.id
_entity.type
_entity.pdbx_description
1 polymer ?
#
loop_
_entity_poly.entity_id
_entity_poly.type
_entity_poly.pdbx_seq_one_letter_code
_entity_poly.pdbx_strand_id
1 'polypeptide(L)'
;EWTVKNTDTKTLYYSIGGHPAFNVDSVMGCRLIFEGMDKLSCTGIDLPTGTADAEHPATLALTDHVYTVGEHTFDADTMVFDEGQVKKVSLQEADGTKRVTLICPDAKHVGIWSPVQKNAPFICLEPWLGRCDNKGFTGELKDKYGEQSLEAGKSFRTAYEIVVEK
;
A
#
# COMPACT_ATOMS: atom_id res chain seq x y z
N GLU A 1 3.29 1.51 -16.28
CA GLU A 1 1.91 1.53 -16.81
C GLU A 1 1.39 0.10 -16.94
N TRP A 2 0.13 -0.12 -16.58
CA TRP A 2 -0.58 -1.37 -16.77
C TRP A 2 -1.81 -1.17 -17.65
N THR A 3 -2.13 -2.19 -18.42
CA THR A 3 -3.38 -2.28 -19.17
C THR A 3 -4.04 -3.61 -18.84
N VAL A 4 -5.24 -3.57 -18.29
CA VAL A 4 -6.11 -4.73 -18.14
C VAL A 4 -7.11 -4.72 -19.28
N LYS A 5 -7.22 -5.82 -20.01
CA LYS A 5 -8.18 -5.98 -21.11
C LYS A 5 -9.08 -7.16 -20.84
N ASN A 6 -10.39 -6.93 -20.80
CA ASN A 6 -11.37 -8.00 -20.73
C ASN A 6 -11.64 -8.56 -22.13
N THR A 7 -11.18 -9.76 -22.39
CA THR A 7 -11.38 -10.47 -23.67
C THR A 7 -12.52 -11.48 -23.63
N ASP A 8 -13.20 -11.60 -22.47
CA ASP A 8 -14.38 -12.46 -22.30
C ASP A 8 -15.66 -11.74 -22.75
N THR A 9 -16.77 -12.47 -22.77
CA THR A 9 -18.13 -11.99 -23.01
C THR A 9 -18.85 -11.59 -21.72
N LYS A 10 -18.23 -11.81 -20.54
CA LYS A 10 -18.75 -11.51 -19.21
C LYS A 10 -17.92 -10.43 -18.54
N THR A 11 -18.46 -9.82 -17.49
CA THR A 11 -17.71 -8.91 -16.62
C THR A 11 -16.53 -9.63 -15.98
N LEU A 12 -15.33 -9.04 -16.08
CA LEU A 12 -14.11 -9.46 -15.39
C LEU A 12 -14.06 -8.75 -14.03
N TYR A 13 -13.83 -9.50 -12.96
CA TYR A 13 -13.49 -8.98 -11.65
C TYR A 13 -12.00 -9.23 -11.41
N TYR A 14 -11.27 -8.24 -10.91
CA TYR A 14 -9.82 -8.34 -10.78
C TYR A 14 -9.26 -7.35 -9.75
N SER A 15 -8.13 -7.70 -9.19
CA SER A 15 -7.24 -6.79 -8.47
C SER A 15 -5.91 -6.71 -9.22
N ILE A 16 -5.24 -5.57 -9.15
CA ILE A 16 -3.90 -5.38 -9.71
C ILE A 16 -3.09 -4.44 -8.81
N GLY A 17 -1.83 -4.73 -8.62
CA GLY A 17 -0.97 -3.91 -7.79
C GLY A 17 0.52 -4.20 -8.01
N GLY A 18 1.37 -3.31 -7.54
CA GLY A 18 2.83 -3.49 -7.48
C GLY A 18 3.29 -3.80 -6.07
N HIS A 19 4.43 -4.49 -5.97
CA HIS A 19 5.09 -4.79 -4.71
C HIS A 19 6.59 -4.44 -4.81
N PRO A 20 6.93 -3.19 -5.20
CA PRO A 20 8.33 -2.79 -5.29
C PRO A 20 8.95 -2.64 -3.91
N ALA A 21 10.16 -3.16 -3.76
CA ALA A 21 10.99 -3.05 -2.57
C ALA A 21 12.16 -2.10 -2.83
N PHE A 22 12.47 -1.26 -1.86
CA PHE A 22 13.53 -0.27 -1.97
C PHE A 22 14.57 -0.49 -0.85
N ASN A 23 15.82 -0.65 -1.25
CA ASN A 23 16.90 -0.86 -0.31
C ASN A 23 17.11 0.37 0.59
N VAL A 24 17.35 0.09 1.86
CA VAL A 24 17.74 1.04 2.89
C VAL A 24 18.90 0.47 3.70
N ASP A 25 19.70 1.33 4.31
CA ASP A 25 20.82 0.86 5.16
C ASP A 25 20.30 0.24 6.47
N SER A 26 19.22 0.81 7.01
CA SER A 26 18.47 0.28 8.14
C SER A 26 17.01 0.67 8.03
N VAL A 27 16.11 -0.27 8.29
CA VAL A 27 14.67 0.01 8.35
C VAL A 27 14.34 0.91 9.54
N MET A 28 15.05 0.70 10.66
CA MET A 28 14.85 1.47 11.88
C MET A 28 15.26 2.94 11.70
N GLY A 29 14.34 3.84 12.03
CA GLY A 29 14.53 5.26 11.89
C GLY A 29 14.27 5.80 10.47
N CYS A 30 13.99 4.95 9.48
CA CYS A 30 13.52 5.43 8.18
C CYS A 30 12.29 6.31 8.33
N ARG A 31 12.14 7.25 7.45
CA ARG A 31 11.09 8.26 7.47
C ARG A 31 10.20 8.11 6.25
N LEU A 32 8.90 7.95 6.50
CA LEU A 32 7.87 7.95 5.47
C LEU A 32 7.22 9.32 5.46
N ILE A 33 7.29 10.03 4.33
CA ILE A 33 6.80 11.41 4.21
C ILE A 33 5.53 11.40 3.39
N PHE A 34 4.44 11.88 3.99
CA PHE A 34 3.11 11.99 3.40
C PHE A 34 2.73 13.47 3.28
N GLU A 35 3.19 14.13 2.22
CA GLU A 35 3.02 15.57 2.03
C GLU A 35 1.57 16.05 2.19
N GLY A 36 1.38 17.07 3.03
CA GLY A 36 0.07 17.69 3.26
C GLY A 36 -0.87 16.90 4.18
N MET A 37 -0.38 15.84 4.84
CA MET A 37 -1.20 15.02 5.75
C MET A 37 -0.68 15.11 7.19
N ASP A 38 -1.60 15.24 8.14
CA ASP A 38 -1.30 15.27 9.58
C ASP A 38 -1.64 13.93 10.26
N LYS A 39 -2.49 13.14 9.63
CA LYS A 39 -2.90 11.81 10.10
C LYS A 39 -3.37 10.94 8.95
N LEU A 40 -3.28 9.63 9.13
CA LEU A 40 -3.77 8.60 8.22
C LEU A 40 -4.56 7.55 8.98
N SER A 41 -5.54 6.94 8.34
CA SER A 41 -6.17 5.71 8.82
C SER A 41 -5.36 4.53 8.30
N CYS A 42 -4.90 3.66 9.18
CA CYS A 42 -4.08 2.50 8.86
C CYS A 42 -4.81 1.21 9.28
N THR A 43 -5.05 0.35 8.31
CA THR A 43 -5.59 -1.00 8.54
C THR A 43 -4.42 -1.98 8.67
N GLY A 44 -4.39 -2.74 9.75
CA GLY A 44 -3.42 -3.82 9.94
C GLY A 44 -3.91 -5.14 9.35
N ILE A 45 -3.02 -6.13 9.33
CA ILE A 45 -3.33 -7.49 8.88
C ILE A 45 -3.55 -8.39 10.10
N ASP A 46 -4.64 -9.14 10.11
CA ASP A 46 -4.88 -10.23 11.07
C ASP A 46 -3.98 -11.40 10.69
N LEU A 47 -2.83 -11.50 11.34
CA LEU A 47 -1.77 -12.46 11.00
C LEU A 47 -2.23 -13.92 10.90
N PRO A 48 -3.13 -14.43 11.79
CA PRO A 48 -3.61 -15.80 11.70
C PRO A 48 -4.36 -16.12 10.41
N THR A 49 -5.04 -15.15 9.81
CA THR A 49 -5.88 -15.34 8.62
C THR A 49 -5.30 -14.70 7.36
N GLY A 50 -4.34 -13.78 7.48
CA GLY A 50 -3.80 -13.00 6.37
C GLY A 50 -4.81 -12.02 5.76
N THR A 51 -5.82 -11.62 6.52
CA THR A 51 -6.89 -10.71 6.09
C THR A 51 -6.78 -9.34 6.76
N ALA A 52 -7.38 -8.32 6.16
CA ALA A 52 -7.36 -6.97 6.70
C ALA A 52 -8.33 -6.82 7.88
N ASP A 53 -7.87 -6.32 9.02
CA ASP A 53 -8.70 -5.95 10.18
C ASP A 53 -9.29 -4.55 9.98
N ALA A 54 -10.23 -4.45 9.05
CA ALA A 54 -10.86 -3.18 8.67
C ALA A 54 -11.85 -2.65 9.72
N GLU A 55 -12.23 -3.45 10.71
CA GLU A 55 -13.12 -3.03 11.80
C GLU A 55 -12.37 -2.23 12.87
N HIS A 56 -11.04 -2.41 12.97
CA HIS A 56 -10.22 -1.76 13.98
C HIS A 56 -9.02 -1.00 13.37
N PRO A 57 -9.27 -0.01 12.49
CA PRO A 57 -8.17 0.76 11.92
C PRO A 57 -7.49 1.62 12.99
N ALA A 58 -6.18 1.67 12.96
CA ALA A 58 -5.40 2.56 13.79
C ALA A 58 -5.32 3.97 13.17
N THR A 59 -5.25 4.99 14.01
CA THR A 59 -4.91 6.35 13.54
C THR A 59 -3.40 6.53 13.64
N LEU A 60 -2.77 6.75 12.51
CA LEU A 60 -1.35 7.10 12.41
C LEU A 60 -1.21 8.61 12.46
N ALA A 61 -0.74 9.15 13.59
CA ALA A 61 -0.42 10.56 13.71
C ALA A 61 0.94 10.85 13.07
N LEU A 62 1.03 11.93 12.30
CA LEU A 62 2.25 12.37 11.64
C LEU A 62 2.79 13.62 12.33
N THR A 63 4.11 13.74 12.42
CA THR A 63 4.77 14.96 12.86
C THR A 63 5.42 15.61 11.64
N ASP A 64 5.01 16.82 11.29
CA ASP A 64 5.46 17.52 10.09
C ASP A 64 5.34 16.64 8.82
N HIS A 65 4.18 15.95 8.69
CA HIS A 65 3.86 15.02 7.60
C HIS A 65 4.74 13.75 7.56
N VAL A 66 5.49 13.47 8.62
CA VAL A 66 6.44 12.36 8.70
C VAL A 66 5.97 11.29 9.69
N TYR A 67 6.04 10.04 9.27
CA TYR A 67 6.04 8.87 10.15
C TYR A 67 7.45 8.28 10.22
N THR A 68 7.98 8.11 11.42
CA THR A 68 9.28 7.47 11.63
C THR A 68 9.09 5.99 11.95
N VAL A 69 9.72 5.13 11.17
CA VAL A 69 9.67 3.67 11.34
C VAL A 69 10.37 3.27 12.64
N GLY A 70 9.65 2.61 13.51
CA GLY A 70 10.11 2.09 14.79
C GLY A 70 10.06 0.56 14.86
N GLU A 71 10.46 0.01 15.99
CA GLU A 71 10.54 -1.42 16.24
C GLU A 71 9.21 -2.16 16.01
N HIS A 72 8.08 -1.52 16.36
CA HIS A 72 6.75 -2.11 16.30
C HIS A 72 5.93 -1.70 15.07
N THR A 73 6.53 -1.00 14.10
CA THR A 73 5.80 -0.47 12.94
C THR A 73 5.13 -1.58 12.12
N PHE A 74 5.80 -2.69 11.96
CA PHE A 74 5.33 -3.81 11.13
C PHE A 74 4.87 -5.03 11.95
N ASP A 75 4.55 -4.89 13.23
CA ASP A 75 4.08 -6.00 14.08
C ASP A 75 2.77 -6.61 13.58
N ALA A 76 1.92 -5.82 12.93
CA ALA A 76 0.70 -6.27 12.26
C ALA A 76 0.90 -6.44 10.74
N ASP A 77 2.13 -6.86 10.30
CA ASP A 77 2.50 -7.01 8.90
C ASP A 77 2.42 -5.67 8.13
N THR A 78 1.72 -5.62 7.03
CA THR A 78 1.61 -4.46 6.14
C THR A 78 0.72 -3.37 6.75
N MET A 79 1.22 -2.15 6.75
CA MET A 79 0.41 -0.96 6.99
C MET A 79 -0.41 -0.68 5.74
N VAL A 80 -1.73 -0.87 5.80
CA VAL A 80 -2.61 -0.65 4.65
C VAL A 80 -3.35 0.67 4.79
N PHE A 81 -3.20 1.54 3.80
CA PHE A 81 -3.87 2.82 3.68
C PHE A 81 -4.95 2.73 2.61
N ASP A 82 -6.19 2.60 3.05
CA ASP A 82 -7.37 2.41 2.19
C ASP A 82 -7.91 3.74 1.60
N GLU A 83 -8.91 3.64 0.73
CA GLU A 83 -9.71 4.73 0.17
C GLU A 83 -8.92 5.81 -0.59
N GLY A 84 -7.75 5.45 -1.08
CA GLY A 84 -6.91 6.35 -1.86
C GLY A 84 -6.41 7.56 -1.10
N GLN A 85 -6.29 7.46 0.24
CA GLN A 85 -5.77 8.56 1.06
C GLN A 85 -4.29 8.85 0.76
N VAL A 86 -3.49 7.87 0.33
CA VAL A 86 -2.09 8.08 -0.06
C VAL A 86 -1.98 8.14 -1.58
N LYS A 87 -1.58 9.30 -2.12
CA LYS A 87 -1.31 9.51 -3.55
C LYS A 87 0.17 9.68 -3.85
N LYS A 88 0.94 10.00 -2.82
CA LYS A 88 2.38 10.18 -2.87
C LYS A 88 2.97 9.84 -1.51
N VAL A 89 4.05 9.10 -1.50
CA VAL A 89 4.85 8.83 -0.30
C VAL A 89 6.32 8.80 -0.67
N SER A 90 7.15 9.46 0.16
CA SER A 90 8.61 9.44 -0.01
C SER A 90 9.27 8.66 1.12
N LEU A 91 10.31 7.90 0.78
CA LEU A 91 11.15 7.15 1.71
C LEU A 91 12.49 7.85 1.88
N GLN A 92 12.86 8.11 3.13
CA GLN A 92 14.15 8.63 3.54
C GLN A 92 14.80 7.71 4.57
N GLU A 93 16.12 7.68 4.58
CA GLU A 93 16.94 7.10 5.66
C GLU A 93 16.83 7.93 6.94
N ALA A 94 17.28 7.35 8.04
CA ALA A 94 17.34 8.05 9.33
C ALA A 94 18.21 9.32 9.32
N ASP A 95 19.25 9.34 8.49
CA ASP A 95 20.16 10.49 8.30
C ASP A 95 19.57 11.58 7.38
N GLY A 96 18.40 11.35 6.79
CA GLY A 96 17.73 12.26 5.87
C GLY A 96 18.04 12.02 4.39
N THR A 97 18.89 11.04 4.05
CA THR A 97 19.12 10.65 2.65
C THR A 97 17.83 10.19 2.00
N LYS A 98 17.40 10.87 0.96
CA LYS A 98 16.22 10.48 0.17
C LYS A 98 16.55 9.27 -0.67
N ARG A 99 15.67 8.27 -0.69
CA ARG A 99 15.82 7.06 -1.50
C ARG A 99 14.88 7.06 -2.70
N VAL A 100 13.61 7.23 -2.45
CA VAL A 100 12.59 7.09 -3.49
C VAL A 100 11.32 7.84 -3.12
N THR A 101 10.61 8.27 -4.15
CA THR A 101 9.23 8.77 -4.03
C THR A 101 8.33 7.92 -4.93
N LEU A 102 7.29 7.32 -4.33
CA LEU A 102 6.19 6.68 -5.05
C LEU A 102 5.09 7.72 -5.30
N ILE A 103 4.65 7.85 -6.55
CA ILE A 103 3.50 8.67 -6.98
C ILE A 103 2.47 7.75 -7.62
N CYS A 104 1.30 7.62 -7.00
CA CYS A 104 0.29 6.64 -7.37
C CYS A 104 -1.14 7.23 -7.31
N PRO A 105 -1.49 8.17 -8.21
CA PRO A 105 -2.73 8.93 -8.13
C PRO A 105 -3.99 8.07 -8.21
N ASP A 106 -3.93 6.95 -8.92
CA ASP A 106 -5.06 6.05 -9.12
C ASP A 106 -5.18 4.96 -8.04
N ALA A 107 -4.14 4.76 -7.23
CA ALA A 107 -4.15 3.72 -6.19
C ALA A 107 -5.32 3.95 -5.22
N LYS A 108 -6.08 2.90 -4.98
CA LYS A 108 -7.17 2.85 -3.99
C LYS A 108 -6.64 2.45 -2.63
N HIS A 109 -5.58 1.67 -2.62
CA HIS A 109 -4.90 1.19 -1.43
C HIS A 109 -3.40 1.36 -1.62
N VAL A 110 -2.70 1.68 -0.55
CA VAL A 110 -1.23 1.66 -0.53
C VAL A 110 -0.80 0.80 0.65
N GLY A 111 0.01 -0.22 0.37
CA GLY A 111 0.68 -1.03 1.38
C GLY A 111 2.09 -0.49 1.64
N ILE A 112 2.49 -0.45 2.91
CA ILE A 112 3.89 -0.20 3.29
C ILE A 112 4.33 -1.33 4.20
N TRP A 113 5.43 -1.99 3.86
CA TRP A 113 5.84 -3.21 4.53
C TRP A 113 7.35 -3.39 4.59
N SER A 114 7.79 -4.03 5.65
CA SER A 114 9.10 -4.67 5.79
C SER A 114 8.95 -5.90 6.69
N PRO A 115 9.77 -6.94 6.57
CA PRO A 115 9.68 -8.12 7.42
C PRO A 115 9.79 -7.77 8.91
N VAL A 116 8.83 -8.28 9.70
CA VAL A 116 8.77 -8.04 11.14
C VAL A 116 10.06 -8.48 11.83
N GLN A 117 10.61 -7.64 12.69
CA GLN A 117 11.75 -7.92 13.59
C GLN A 117 13.02 -8.48 12.91
N LYS A 118 13.12 -8.40 11.59
CA LYS A 118 14.27 -8.94 10.85
C LYS A 118 15.27 -7.87 10.42
N ASN A 119 14.94 -6.58 10.65
CA ASN A 119 15.73 -5.46 10.15
C ASN A 119 16.27 -5.72 8.72
N ALA A 120 15.38 -6.22 7.85
CA ALA A 120 15.72 -6.47 6.47
C ALA A 120 16.08 -5.14 5.81
N PRO A 121 17.08 -5.10 4.92
CA PRO A 121 17.60 -3.85 4.37
C PRO A 121 16.70 -3.30 3.25
N PHE A 122 15.38 -3.31 3.43
CA PHE A 122 14.43 -2.77 2.45
C PHE A 122 13.07 -2.42 3.07
N ILE A 123 12.37 -1.50 2.44
CA ILE A 123 10.96 -1.18 2.69
C ILE A 123 10.20 -1.25 1.36
N CYS A 124 9.02 -1.88 1.36
CA CYS A 124 8.11 -1.92 0.23
C CYS A 124 7.15 -0.73 0.28
N LEU A 125 6.90 -0.12 -0.88
CA LEU A 125 5.87 0.90 -1.09
C LEU A 125 4.97 0.39 -2.22
N GLU A 126 3.76 -0.04 -1.90
CA GLU A 126 2.96 -0.91 -2.74
C GLU A 126 1.65 -0.25 -3.18
N PRO A 127 1.56 0.27 -4.42
CA PRO A 127 0.32 0.83 -4.94
C PRO A 127 -0.61 -0.27 -5.44
N TRP A 128 -1.87 -0.28 -4.95
CA TRP A 128 -2.84 -1.33 -5.27
C TRP A 128 -4.20 -0.79 -5.72
N LEU A 129 -4.83 -1.56 -6.62
CA LEU A 129 -6.25 -1.53 -6.97
C LEU A 129 -6.84 -2.87 -6.57
N GLY A 130 -7.48 -2.90 -5.41
CA GLY A 130 -7.84 -4.12 -4.68
C GLY A 130 -6.75 -4.55 -3.69
N ARG A 131 -7.12 -5.28 -2.65
CA ARG A 131 -6.23 -5.82 -1.61
C ARG A 131 -6.75 -7.15 -1.07
N CYS A 132 -6.13 -7.72 -0.04
CA CYS A 132 -6.64 -8.92 0.63
C CYS A 132 -8.06 -8.71 1.18
N ASP A 133 -8.76 -9.79 1.47
CA ASP A 133 -10.10 -9.77 2.02
C ASP A 133 -10.15 -9.07 3.38
N ASN A 134 -11.30 -8.50 3.72
CA ASN A 134 -11.58 -8.12 5.09
C ASN A 134 -11.73 -9.37 5.97
N LYS A 135 -11.32 -9.30 7.20
CA LYS A 135 -11.53 -10.35 8.19
C LYS A 135 -12.99 -10.76 8.24
N GLY A 136 -13.24 -12.08 8.14
CA GLY A 136 -14.59 -12.62 8.14
C GLY A 136 -15.34 -12.53 6.80
N PHE A 137 -14.75 -12.01 5.73
CA PHE A 137 -15.36 -12.02 4.41
C PHE A 137 -15.49 -13.46 3.89
N THR A 138 -16.70 -13.81 3.42
CA THR A 138 -17.03 -15.13 2.86
C THR A 138 -17.84 -15.01 1.55
N GLY A 139 -17.87 -13.81 0.97
CA GLY A 139 -18.63 -13.50 -0.24
C GLY A 139 -17.93 -13.96 -1.53
N GLU A 140 -18.54 -13.62 -2.66
CA GLU A 140 -17.94 -13.85 -3.97
C GLU A 140 -16.89 -12.76 -4.29
N LEU A 141 -15.98 -13.05 -5.23
CA LEU A 141 -14.93 -12.12 -5.65
C LEU A 141 -15.46 -10.73 -6.03
N LYS A 142 -16.61 -10.68 -6.70
CA LYS A 142 -17.26 -9.42 -7.11
C LYS A 142 -17.67 -8.51 -5.94
N ASP A 143 -17.87 -9.09 -4.75
CA ASP A 143 -18.33 -8.42 -3.54
C ASP A 143 -17.18 -8.09 -2.58
N LYS A 144 -15.95 -8.47 -2.95
CA LYS A 144 -14.75 -8.20 -2.18
C LYS A 144 -14.46 -6.70 -2.11
N TYR A 145 -14.07 -6.23 -0.95
CA TYR A 145 -13.72 -4.81 -0.76
C TYR A 145 -12.58 -4.37 -1.68
N GLY A 146 -12.80 -3.27 -2.40
CA GLY A 146 -11.81 -2.69 -3.31
C GLY A 146 -11.63 -3.43 -4.63
N GLU A 147 -12.38 -4.53 -4.88
CA GLU A 147 -12.29 -5.27 -6.14
C GLU A 147 -12.70 -4.40 -7.34
N GLN A 148 -11.99 -4.55 -8.43
CA GLN A 148 -12.25 -3.84 -9.67
C GLN A 148 -13.15 -4.68 -10.58
N SER A 149 -13.94 -4.01 -11.42
CA SER A 149 -14.74 -4.67 -12.44
C SER A 149 -14.52 -4.03 -13.81
N LEU A 150 -14.56 -4.85 -14.86
CA LEU A 150 -14.36 -4.41 -16.24
C LEU A 150 -15.36 -5.13 -17.15
N GLU A 151 -16.22 -4.39 -17.81
CA GLU A 151 -17.19 -4.93 -18.74
C GLU A 151 -16.54 -5.69 -19.91
N ALA A 152 -17.28 -6.59 -20.53
CA ALA A 152 -16.85 -7.36 -21.70
C ALA A 152 -16.30 -6.46 -22.81
N GLY A 153 -15.13 -6.79 -23.35
CA GLY A 153 -14.47 -6.07 -24.44
C GLY A 153 -13.86 -4.73 -24.07
N LYS A 154 -13.95 -4.29 -22.81
CA LYS A 154 -13.36 -3.04 -22.35
C LYS A 154 -11.89 -3.22 -21.93
N SER A 155 -11.22 -2.08 -21.84
CA SER A 155 -9.85 -2.00 -21.30
C SER A 155 -9.77 -0.92 -20.26
N PHE A 156 -8.97 -1.16 -19.22
CA PHE A 156 -8.62 -0.22 -18.16
C PHE A 156 -7.11 0.04 -18.22
N ARG A 157 -6.69 1.27 -17.97
CA ARG A 157 -5.27 1.64 -17.90
C ARG A 157 -5.02 2.41 -16.61
N THR A 158 -3.88 2.14 -16.00
CA THR A 158 -3.39 2.87 -14.83
C THR A 158 -1.87 2.88 -14.83
N ALA A 159 -1.28 3.81 -14.09
CA ALA A 159 0.16 3.92 -13.90
C ALA A 159 0.49 4.40 -12.50
N TYR A 160 1.68 4.07 -12.04
CA TYR A 160 2.35 4.75 -10.96
C TYR A 160 3.77 5.12 -11.40
N GLU A 161 4.38 6.05 -10.68
CA GLU A 161 5.73 6.52 -10.94
C GLU A 161 6.61 6.26 -9.72
N ILE A 162 7.83 5.83 -9.96
CA ILE A 162 8.89 5.69 -8.97
C ILE A 162 9.98 6.69 -9.33
N VAL A 163 10.14 7.72 -8.50
CA VAL A 163 11.21 8.71 -8.63
C VAL A 163 12.35 8.26 -7.73
N VAL A 164 13.49 7.90 -8.34
CA VAL A 164 14.70 7.56 -7.61
C VAL A 164 15.48 8.84 -7.34
N GLU A 165 15.70 9.14 -6.08
CA GLU A 165 16.45 10.31 -5.65
C GLU A 165 17.97 10.03 -5.76
N LYS A 166 18.76 11.08 -6.09
CA LYS A 166 20.22 10.99 -6.27
C LYS A 166 20.93 11.66 -5.12
#